data_58f7e851ef27e3baa8f9c42b99d85fb6
#
_entry.id   58f7e851ef27e3baa8f9c42b99d85fb6
#
_cell.length_a   1.000
_cell.length_b   1.000
_cell.length_c   1.000
_cell.angle_alpha   90.00
_cell.angle_beta   90.00
_cell.angle_gamma   90.00
#
_symmetry.space_group_name_H-M   'P 1'
#
loop_
_entity.id
_entity.type
_entity.pdbx_description
1 polymer ?
#
loop_
_entity_poly.entity_id
_entity_poly.type
_entity_poly.pdbx_seq_one_letter_code
_entity_poly.pdbx_strand_id
1 'polypeptide(L)'
;MENHALGGTSSRTFYRKLWPDVKKGIRKGDYVIIELGHNDNGPFDSGRARASIRGISPTDSLCVTIKETGEEETVYSYGEYLRRFVRECKALGAHPILLSLTPRNAWDTKRPGHIARVDGTFGLWARQVAEEQGIPFVDLNEISASKYDRFSAWKVDYHFYRDRIHTSAFGARLNARSAAEGLAASTHPALKALQACLTNLEPPAAQVKREKGKPVVFITGDSTVKNEDKDPDGMWGWGSQAGTIFDTDKITVANEAKAGRSTRTYLEENRWERVYNALQPGDFVLIQFGHNDIGDIDRGKARGVIACAQDTSHVYRVNKGDKIYNEVIYSFGWYLKKFIDDVREKGATPILVSLTPRNEWPGGKIERRNDSYGKWYREVVAQTAVEFVDLHNISADALDRIGQEGAKAYYNRDHTHTSLKGAQLNAQ
;
A
#
# COMPACT_ATOMS: atom_id res chain seq x y z
N MET A 1 -19.16 5.89 9.33
CA MET A 1 -18.01 6.83 9.39
C MET A 1 -18.09 7.72 8.16
N GLU A 2 -18.00 9.02 8.36
CA GLU A 2 -18.02 10.04 7.31
C GLU A 2 -16.67 10.74 7.24
N ASN A 3 -16.20 11.06 6.04
CA ASN A 3 -14.96 11.79 5.82
C ASN A 3 -15.26 13.15 5.20
N HIS A 4 -15.07 14.22 5.96
CA HIS A 4 -15.28 15.61 5.54
C HIS A 4 -13.98 16.35 5.23
N ALA A 5 -12.82 15.66 5.26
CA ALA A 5 -11.55 16.28 4.94
C ALA A 5 -11.52 16.74 3.48
N LEU A 6 -10.97 17.93 3.24
CA LEU A 6 -10.80 18.50 1.91
C LEU A 6 -9.35 18.92 1.70
N GLY A 7 -8.74 18.41 0.61
CA GLY A 7 -7.37 18.75 0.25
C GLY A 7 -7.13 20.25 0.11
N GLY A 8 -5.98 20.70 0.65
CA GLY A 8 -5.59 22.12 0.60
C GLY A 8 -6.19 23.04 1.65
N THR A 9 -7.03 22.53 2.57
CA THR A 9 -7.57 23.33 3.67
C THR A 9 -6.59 23.36 4.86
N SER A 10 -6.63 24.47 5.60
CA SER A 10 -5.96 24.68 6.88
C SER A 10 -6.98 24.68 8.02
N SER A 11 -6.53 24.78 9.28
CA SER A 11 -7.43 24.95 10.43
C SER A 11 -8.34 26.16 10.25
N ARG A 12 -7.77 27.29 9.78
CA ARG A 12 -8.49 28.54 9.47
C ARG A 12 -9.53 28.36 8.37
N THR A 13 -9.12 27.89 7.20
CA THR A 13 -10.02 27.80 6.04
C THR A 13 -11.06 26.70 6.19
N PHE A 14 -10.73 25.61 6.88
CA PHE A 14 -11.71 24.57 7.21
C PHE A 14 -12.76 25.10 8.17
N TYR A 15 -12.34 25.81 9.23
CA TYR A 15 -13.26 26.41 10.19
C TYR A 15 -14.25 27.38 9.56
N ARG A 16 -13.77 28.23 8.65
CA ARG A 16 -14.62 29.24 8.00
C ARG A 16 -15.57 28.66 6.95
N LYS A 17 -15.07 27.76 6.11
CA LYS A 17 -15.76 27.37 4.86
C LYS A 17 -16.51 26.05 4.96
N LEU A 18 -16.02 25.09 5.73
CA LEU A 18 -16.53 23.73 5.73
C LEU A 18 -17.17 23.33 7.06
N TRP A 19 -16.59 23.79 8.16
CA TRP A 19 -17.04 23.45 9.49
C TRP A 19 -18.51 23.78 9.76
N PRO A 20 -19.08 24.91 9.32
CA PRO A 20 -20.51 25.20 9.50
C PRO A 20 -21.42 24.09 8.95
N ASP A 21 -21.06 23.45 7.83
CA ASP A 21 -21.84 22.37 7.27
C ASP A 21 -21.56 21.01 7.95
N VAL A 22 -20.30 20.69 8.22
CA VAL A 22 -19.92 19.50 9.00
C VAL A 22 -20.66 19.48 10.35
N LYS A 23 -20.66 20.60 11.03
CA LYS A 23 -21.31 20.77 12.35
C LYS A 23 -22.80 20.44 12.34
N LYS A 24 -23.52 20.67 11.26
CA LYS A 24 -24.95 20.32 11.13
C LYS A 24 -25.20 18.81 11.18
N GLY A 25 -24.21 18.01 10.77
CA GLY A 25 -24.29 16.55 10.77
C GLY A 25 -23.98 15.91 12.14
N ILE A 26 -23.24 16.62 13.02
CA ILE A 26 -22.77 16.08 14.30
C ILE A 26 -23.93 15.86 15.27
N ARG A 27 -23.95 14.71 15.92
CA ARG A 27 -24.94 14.33 16.94
C ARG A 27 -24.27 14.04 18.29
N LYS A 28 -25.04 14.10 19.35
CA LYS A 28 -24.58 13.73 20.69
C LYS A 28 -24.06 12.27 20.69
N GLY A 29 -22.85 12.10 21.20
CA GLY A 29 -22.16 10.81 21.27
C GLY A 29 -21.27 10.50 20.07
N ASP A 30 -21.29 11.32 19.01
CA ASP A 30 -20.39 11.16 17.88
C ASP A 30 -18.92 11.42 18.28
N TYR A 31 -18.00 10.75 17.61
CA TYR A 31 -16.56 11.03 17.72
C TYR A 31 -16.11 11.87 16.53
N VAL A 32 -15.45 12.98 16.80
CA VAL A 32 -14.93 13.90 15.76
C VAL A 32 -13.42 13.90 15.80
N ILE A 33 -12.80 13.24 14.82
CA ILE A 33 -11.35 13.16 14.67
C ILE A 33 -10.87 14.35 13.83
N ILE A 34 -9.93 15.13 14.36
CA ILE A 34 -9.43 16.37 13.76
C ILE A 34 -7.92 16.27 13.58
N GLU A 35 -7.48 16.34 12.32
CA GLU A 35 -6.08 16.43 11.90
C GLU A 35 -5.95 17.57 10.90
N LEU A 36 -5.34 18.68 11.29
CA LEU A 36 -5.12 19.89 10.50
C LEU A 36 -3.75 20.48 10.84
N GLY A 37 -3.14 21.23 9.89
CA GLY A 37 -1.86 21.90 10.13
C GLY A 37 -0.91 21.90 8.93
N HIS A 38 -1.01 20.94 7.99
CA HIS A 38 -0.14 20.89 6.82
C HIS A 38 -0.18 22.18 5.96
N ASN A 39 -1.31 22.89 5.97
CA ASN A 39 -1.58 24.06 5.17
C ASN A 39 -1.65 25.37 5.98
N ASP A 40 -1.33 25.34 7.25
CA ASP A 40 -1.44 26.49 8.15
C ASP A 40 -0.25 27.46 8.06
N ASN A 41 0.77 27.14 7.26
CA ASN A 41 1.87 28.03 6.93
C ASN A 41 1.59 28.82 5.63
N GLY A 42 2.25 29.95 5.49
CA GLY A 42 2.22 30.78 4.28
C GLY A 42 1.69 32.19 4.53
N PRO A 43 1.29 32.91 3.47
CA PRO A 43 0.71 34.25 3.61
C PRO A 43 -0.65 34.23 4.29
N PHE A 44 -0.91 35.27 5.07
CA PHE A 44 -2.22 35.47 5.70
C PHE A 44 -3.24 36.09 4.77
N ASP A 45 -2.80 36.92 3.81
CA ASP A 45 -3.60 37.87 3.04
C ASP A 45 -3.59 37.66 1.52
N SER A 46 -2.86 36.67 1.04
CA SER A 46 -2.67 36.47 -0.41
C SER A 46 -2.60 35.04 -0.83
N GLY A 47 -2.73 34.76 -2.11
CA GLY A 47 -2.77 33.44 -2.69
C GLY A 47 -3.96 32.65 -2.15
N ARG A 48 -3.72 31.52 -1.49
CA ARG A 48 -4.83 30.77 -0.86
C ARG A 48 -5.27 31.36 0.50
N ALA A 49 -4.54 32.33 1.04
CA ALA A 49 -4.81 33.03 2.31
C ALA A 49 -5.27 32.09 3.43
N ARG A 50 -4.48 31.05 3.67
CA ARG A 50 -4.89 29.93 4.54
C ARG A 50 -4.06 29.79 5.81
N ALA A 51 -3.00 30.56 5.98
CA ALA A 51 -2.16 30.52 7.16
C ALA A 51 -2.92 30.90 8.42
N SER A 52 -2.64 30.22 9.53
CA SER A 52 -2.97 30.60 10.90
C SER A 52 -1.75 31.21 11.60
N ILE A 53 -1.95 32.00 12.65
CA ILE A 53 -0.84 32.48 13.49
C ILE A 53 -0.23 31.25 14.19
N ARG A 54 1.10 31.16 14.17
CA ARG A 54 1.82 30.03 14.76
C ARG A 54 1.71 30.05 16.29
N GLY A 55 1.51 28.87 16.87
CA GLY A 55 1.41 28.71 18.32
C GLY A 55 -0.01 28.49 18.81
N ILE A 56 -0.17 28.59 20.14
CA ILE A 56 -1.42 28.24 20.83
C ILE A 56 -2.01 29.40 21.62
N SER A 57 -1.53 30.63 21.44
CA SER A 57 -2.08 31.80 22.16
C SER A 57 -3.58 31.92 21.93
N PRO A 58 -4.41 32.03 22.97
CA PRO A 58 -5.85 32.18 22.82
C PRO A 58 -6.28 33.59 22.40
N THR A 59 -5.38 34.58 22.52
CA THR A 59 -5.68 36.00 22.30
C THR A 59 -5.03 36.55 21.02
N ASP A 60 -4.02 35.88 20.46
CA ASP A 60 -3.33 36.36 19.28
C ASP A 60 -4.27 36.36 18.08
N SER A 61 -4.44 37.54 17.50
CA SER A 61 -5.23 37.72 16.31
C SER A 61 -4.65 38.82 15.42
N LEU A 62 -4.93 38.74 14.12
CA LEU A 62 -4.47 39.66 13.10
C LEU A 62 -5.62 39.93 12.15
N CYS A 63 -6.03 41.21 12.02
CA CYS A 63 -6.93 41.62 10.95
C CYS A 63 -6.16 41.74 9.64
N VAL A 64 -6.66 41.10 8.60
CA VAL A 64 -6.07 41.13 7.26
C VAL A 64 -7.14 41.44 6.21
N THR A 65 -6.75 42.14 5.15
CA THR A 65 -7.57 42.28 3.96
C THR A 65 -7.04 41.34 2.90
N ILE A 66 -7.86 40.41 2.44
CA ILE A 66 -7.48 39.41 1.42
C ILE A 66 -7.28 40.14 0.09
N LYS A 67 -6.06 40.06 -0.45
CA LYS A 67 -5.66 40.82 -1.66
C LYS A 67 -6.51 40.48 -2.91
N GLU A 68 -6.89 39.21 -3.03
CA GLU A 68 -7.64 38.69 -4.18
C GLU A 68 -9.13 39.07 -4.15
N THR A 69 -9.71 39.29 -2.96
CA THR A 69 -11.17 39.51 -2.80
C THR A 69 -11.54 40.84 -2.17
N GLY A 70 -10.60 41.52 -1.48
CA GLY A 70 -10.87 42.67 -0.66
C GLY A 70 -11.62 42.38 0.66
N GLU A 71 -11.84 41.10 0.98
CA GLU A 71 -12.56 40.71 2.19
C GLU A 71 -11.67 40.90 3.42
N GLU A 72 -12.24 41.52 4.46
CA GLU A 72 -11.58 41.64 5.75
C GLU A 72 -11.81 40.39 6.59
N GLU A 73 -10.75 39.90 7.21
CA GLU A 73 -10.78 38.69 8.05
C GLU A 73 -9.90 38.83 9.29
N THR A 74 -10.39 38.36 10.42
CA THR A 74 -9.56 38.16 11.61
C THR A 74 -8.99 36.74 11.63
N VAL A 75 -7.66 36.65 11.55
CA VAL A 75 -6.88 35.40 11.65
C VAL A 75 -6.47 35.18 13.08
N TYR A 76 -6.66 33.96 13.56
CA TYR A 76 -6.31 33.55 14.93
C TYR A 76 -5.11 32.58 14.92
N SER A 77 -4.62 32.27 16.13
CA SER A 77 -3.62 31.25 16.29
C SER A 77 -4.15 29.86 15.87
N TYR A 78 -3.23 28.98 15.48
CA TYR A 78 -3.55 27.57 15.20
C TYR A 78 -4.27 26.91 16.37
N GLY A 79 -3.75 27.12 17.59
CA GLY A 79 -4.35 26.56 18.80
C GLY A 79 -5.75 27.11 19.06
N GLU A 80 -6.02 28.41 18.77
CA GLU A 80 -7.36 28.94 18.95
C GLU A 80 -8.37 28.35 17.94
N TYR A 81 -7.97 28.08 16.69
CA TYR A 81 -8.84 27.33 15.78
C TYR A 81 -9.15 25.94 16.30
N LEU A 82 -8.16 25.21 16.84
CA LEU A 82 -8.41 23.88 17.43
C LEU A 82 -9.35 23.97 18.65
N ARG A 83 -9.18 24.96 19.53
CA ARG A 83 -10.11 25.19 20.64
C ARG A 83 -11.54 25.44 20.21
N ARG A 84 -11.73 26.18 19.12
CA ARG A 84 -13.06 26.43 18.57
C ARG A 84 -13.73 25.14 18.12
N PHE A 85 -13.05 24.31 17.35
CA PHE A 85 -13.56 22.97 16.98
C PHE A 85 -13.94 22.17 18.23
N VAL A 86 -13.04 22.11 19.21
CA VAL A 86 -13.24 21.33 20.45
C VAL A 86 -14.45 21.84 21.25
N ARG A 87 -14.55 23.16 21.46
CA ARG A 87 -15.68 23.77 22.19
C ARG A 87 -17.00 23.47 21.52
N GLU A 88 -17.06 23.61 20.21
CA GLU A 88 -18.30 23.40 19.45
C GLU A 88 -18.70 21.91 19.41
N CYS A 89 -17.74 20.99 19.30
CA CYS A 89 -18.02 19.54 19.44
C CYS A 89 -18.60 19.23 20.83
N LYS A 90 -17.98 19.73 21.90
CA LYS A 90 -18.45 19.53 23.27
C LYS A 90 -19.85 20.12 23.48
N ALA A 91 -20.13 21.29 22.91
CA ALA A 91 -21.47 21.93 22.99
C ALA A 91 -22.56 21.09 22.32
N LEU A 92 -22.19 20.32 21.30
CA LEU A 92 -23.10 19.37 20.62
C LEU A 92 -23.17 18.00 21.33
N GLY A 93 -22.43 17.82 22.42
CA GLY A 93 -22.35 16.54 23.14
C GLY A 93 -21.54 15.47 22.40
N ALA A 94 -20.70 15.87 21.46
CA ALA A 94 -19.78 15.00 20.74
C ALA A 94 -18.42 14.90 21.43
N HIS A 95 -17.62 13.91 21.05
CA HIS A 95 -16.31 13.60 21.60
C HIS A 95 -15.19 13.99 20.60
N PRO A 96 -14.60 15.20 20.73
CA PRO A 96 -13.48 15.60 19.88
C PRO A 96 -12.20 14.84 20.25
N ILE A 97 -11.41 14.51 19.21
CA ILE A 97 -10.11 13.84 19.30
C ILE A 97 -9.15 14.63 18.42
N LEU A 98 -8.02 15.08 18.95
CA LEU A 98 -6.98 15.71 18.15
C LEU A 98 -5.89 14.71 17.76
N LEU A 99 -5.44 14.78 16.52
CA LEU A 99 -4.30 14.04 16.01
C LEU A 99 -3.15 14.99 15.65
N SER A 100 -1.91 14.55 15.86
CA SER A 100 -0.76 15.17 15.19
C SER A 100 -0.81 14.89 13.69
N LEU A 101 -0.04 15.66 12.91
CA LEU A 101 -0.02 15.54 11.46
C LEU A 101 0.56 14.21 10.99
N THR A 102 0.05 13.66 9.90
CA THR A 102 0.77 12.60 9.18
C THR A 102 2.21 13.05 8.84
N PRO A 103 3.22 12.17 8.92
CA PRO A 103 4.58 12.56 8.59
C PRO A 103 4.73 12.88 7.10
N ARG A 104 5.72 13.69 6.77
CA ARG A 104 6.16 13.94 5.41
C ARG A 104 7.27 12.95 5.04
N ASN A 105 7.46 12.68 3.77
CA ASN A 105 8.67 12.03 3.27
C ASN A 105 9.84 13.04 3.31
N ALA A 106 10.32 13.30 4.50
CA ALA A 106 11.43 14.20 4.77
C ALA A 106 12.30 13.59 5.87
N TRP A 107 13.57 13.40 5.56
CA TRP A 107 14.52 12.80 6.48
C TRP A 107 15.09 13.84 7.43
N ASP A 108 15.24 13.44 8.68
CA ASP A 108 15.78 14.31 9.73
C ASP A 108 17.29 14.49 9.54
N THR A 109 17.73 15.72 9.32
CA THR A 109 19.15 16.03 9.11
C THR A 109 20.00 15.85 10.38
N LYS A 110 19.38 15.86 11.56
CA LYS A 110 20.04 15.67 12.87
C LYS A 110 20.05 14.22 13.33
N ARG A 111 19.14 13.40 12.79
CA ARG A 111 19.01 11.97 13.08
C ARG A 111 18.98 11.19 11.77
N PRO A 112 20.13 10.90 11.15
CA PRO A 112 20.19 10.15 9.90
C PRO A 112 19.44 8.82 9.99
N GLY A 113 18.67 8.47 8.96
CA GLY A 113 17.84 7.26 8.94
C GLY A 113 16.48 7.40 9.60
N HIS A 114 16.13 8.58 10.13
CA HIS A 114 14.81 8.85 10.71
C HIS A 114 14.03 9.87 9.89
N ILE A 115 12.73 9.67 9.80
CA ILE A 115 11.79 10.67 9.26
C ILE A 115 11.68 11.86 10.23
N ALA A 116 11.64 13.06 9.67
CA ALA A 116 11.49 14.28 10.47
C ALA A 116 10.13 14.32 11.19
N ARG A 117 10.15 14.62 12.49
CA ARG A 117 8.95 14.76 13.33
C ARG A 117 8.41 16.18 13.31
N VAL A 118 7.15 16.33 13.69
CA VAL A 118 6.50 17.65 13.88
C VAL A 118 6.29 17.96 15.37
N ASP A 119 7.06 17.32 16.22
CA ASP A 119 7.03 17.39 17.69
C ASP A 119 7.42 18.76 18.28
N GLY A 120 8.04 19.62 17.50
CA GLY A 120 8.39 21.00 17.87
C GLY A 120 7.46 22.08 17.30
N THR A 121 6.38 21.68 16.59
CA THR A 121 5.48 22.64 15.92
C THR A 121 4.01 22.23 16.02
N PHE A 122 3.32 22.06 14.90
CA PHE A 122 1.87 21.77 14.87
C PHE A 122 1.47 20.52 15.65
N GLY A 123 2.31 19.49 15.68
CA GLY A 123 2.08 18.29 16.50
C GLY A 123 2.12 18.61 17.99
N LEU A 124 3.13 19.39 18.44
CA LEU A 124 3.23 19.87 19.81
C LEU A 124 2.03 20.73 20.20
N TRP A 125 1.65 21.69 19.33
CA TRP A 125 0.56 22.59 19.59
C TRP A 125 -0.80 21.88 19.68
N ALA A 126 -1.03 20.88 18.83
CA ALA A 126 -2.24 20.05 18.89
C ALA A 126 -2.29 19.26 20.21
N ARG A 127 -1.15 18.70 20.65
CA ARG A 127 -1.04 18.01 21.96
C ARG A 127 -1.36 18.95 23.11
N GLN A 128 -0.73 20.13 23.15
CA GLN A 128 -0.94 21.13 24.20
C GLN A 128 -2.42 21.56 24.30
N VAL A 129 -3.08 21.78 23.17
CA VAL A 129 -4.51 22.11 23.17
C VAL A 129 -5.35 20.93 23.65
N ALA A 130 -5.02 19.70 23.27
CA ALA A 130 -5.75 18.51 23.74
C ALA A 130 -5.62 18.35 25.27
N GLU A 131 -4.42 18.52 25.81
CA GLU A 131 -4.13 18.47 27.26
C GLU A 131 -4.90 19.58 28.00
N GLU A 132 -4.81 20.83 27.51
CA GLU A 132 -5.53 21.96 28.07
C GLU A 132 -7.05 21.74 28.09
N GLN A 133 -7.58 21.19 27.02
CA GLN A 133 -9.00 20.95 26.84
C GLN A 133 -9.50 19.64 27.48
N GLY A 134 -8.61 18.82 28.05
CA GLY A 134 -8.93 17.52 28.66
C GLY A 134 -9.61 16.57 27.68
N ILE A 135 -9.08 16.46 26.44
CA ILE A 135 -9.58 15.57 25.40
C ILE A 135 -8.49 14.61 24.91
N PRO A 136 -8.87 13.50 24.26
CA PRO A 136 -7.89 12.57 23.71
C PRO A 136 -6.99 13.23 22.66
N PHE A 137 -5.70 12.84 22.70
CA PHE A 137 -4.71 13.13 21.67
C PHE A 137 -4.09 11.83 21.16
N VAL A 138 -3.90 11.72 19.85
CA VAL A 138 -3.15 10.63 19.21
C VAL A 138 -1.96 11.20 18.47
N ASP A 139 -0.75 10.75 18.82
CA ASP A 139 0.47 11.15 18.12
C ASP A 139 0.65 10.32 16.84
N LEU A 140 -0.19 10.60 15.85
CA LEU A 140 -0.18 9.95 14.55
C LEU A 140 1.17 10.12 13.84
N ASN A 141 1.82 11.31 14.03
CA ASN A 141 3.12 11.59 13.45
C ASN A 141 4.17 10.60 13.94
N GLU A 142 4.30 10.47 15.27
CA GLU A 142 5.30 9.56 15.86
C GLU A 142 5.02 8.10 15.49
N ILE A 143 3.76 7.64 15.59
CA ILE A 143 3.41 6.25 15.29
C ILE A 143 3.71 5.90 13.82
N SER A 144 3.33 6.77 12.88
CA SER A 144 3.57 6.53 11.45
C SER A 144 5.04 6.69 11.09
N ALA A 145 5.72 7.73 11.60
CA ALA A 145 7.11 7.98 11.30
C ALA A 145 8.03 6.89 11.85
N SER A 146 7.74 6.35 13.05
CA SER A 146 8.48 5.20 13.61
C SER A 146 8.36 3.94 12.75
N LYS A 147 7.28 3.78 12.00
CA LYS A 147 7.16 2.70 11.00
C LYS A 147 8.01 2.98 9.78
N TYR A 148 8.01 4.23 9.29
CA TYR A 148 8.85 4.64 8.16
C TYR A 148 10.34 4.58 8.47
N ASP A 149 10.77 4.83 9.70
CA ASP A 149 12.18 4.72 10.12
C ASP A 149 12.76 3.31 9.91
N ARG A 150 11.90 2.30 9.83
CA ARG A 150 12.29 0.90 9.58
C ARG A 150 12.42 0.57 8.09
N PHE A 151 12.06 1.49 7.22
CA PHE A 151 12.04 1.28 5.78
C PHE A 151 13.25 1.94 5.12
N SER A 152 13.72 1.38 4.02
CA SER A 152 14.64 2.05 3.13
C SER A 152 13.99 3.29 2.50
N ALA A 153 14.80 4.25 2.06
CA ALA A 153 14.29 5.50 1.49
C ALA A 153 13.33 5.26 0.31
N TRP A 154 13.67 4.35 -0.60
CA TRP A 154 12.82 4.04 -1.74
C TRP A 154 11.49 3.40 -1.32
N LYS A 155 11.48 2.61 -0.23
CA LYS A 155 10.25 2.03 0.33
C LYS A 155 9.37 3.10 0.97
N VAL A 156 9.97 4.13 1.60
CA VAL A 156 9.23 5.30 2.08
C VAL A 156 8.63 6.07 0.89
N ASP A 157 9.39 6.31 -0.18
CA ASP A 157 8.91 6.97 -1.39
C ASP A 157 7.65 6.30 -1.96
N TYR A 158 7.57 5.00 -1.91
CA TYR A 158 6.42 4.21 -2.34
C TYR A 158 5.13 4.53 -1.55
N HIS A 159 5.25 4.98 -0.29
CA HIS A 159 4.11 5.37 0.55
C HIS A 159 3.62 6.78 0.26
N PHE A 160 4.34 7.51 -0.58
CA PHE A 160 3.95 8.86 -1.00
C PHE A 160 3.58 8.90 -2.49
N TYR A 161 2.74 9.87 -2.84
CA TYR A 161 2.38 10.09 -4.24
C TYR A 161 3.58 10.67 -4.98
N ARG A 162 3.62 11.73 -5.62
CA ARG A 162 4.78 12.32 -6.31
C ARG A 162 5.42 13.48 -5.59
N ASP A 163 4.97 13.73 -4.40
CA ASP A 163 5.51 14.77 -3.55
C ASP A 163 5.85 14.19 -2.17
N ARG A 164 6.31 15.05 -1.27
CA ARG A 164 6.73 14.63 0.05
C ARG A 164 5.63 14.71 1.11
N ILE A 165 4.38 14.98 0.71
CA ILE A 165 3.25 15.26 1.63
C ILE A 165 2.11 14.31 1.41
N HIS A 166 1.64 14.19 0.16
CA HIS A 166 0.47 13.40 -0.17
C HIS A 166 0.83 11.92 -0.27
N THR A 167 0.11 11.10 0.47
CA THR A 167 0.36 9.67 0.52
C THR A 167 -0.26 8.94 -0.68
N SER A 168 0.38 7.86 -1.10
CA SER A 168 -0.23 6.84 -1.94
C SER A 168 -1.30 6.07 -1.16
N ALA A 169 -2.03 5.20 -1.83
CA ALA A 169 -2.98 4.30 -1.14
C ALA A 169 -2.32 3.45 -0.04
N PHE A 170 -1.05 3.12 -0.19
CA PHE A 170 -0.27 2.37 0.81
C PHE A 170 0.06 3.23 2.02
N GLY A 171 0.54 4.45 1.80
CA GLY A 171 0.78 5.39 2.89
C GLY A 171 -0.49 5.78 3.62
N ALA A 172 -1.60 5.96 2.89
CA ALA A 172 -2.91 6.20 3.51
C ALA A 172 -3.35 5.05 4.42
N ARG A 173 -3.16 3.80 4.00
CA ARG A 173 -3.46 2.62 4.84
C ARG A 173 -2.54 2.54 6.06
N LEU A 174 -1.24 2.81 5.90
CA LEU A 174 -0.29 2.84 7.02
C LEU A 174 -0.72 3.89 8.05
N ASN A 175 -1.05 5.10 7.62
CA ASN A 175 -1.49 6.18 8.50
C ASN A 175 -2.84 5.86 9.17
N ALA A 176 -3.80 5.28 8.44
CA ALA A 176 -5.08 4.86 9.02
C ALA A 176 -4.91 3.80 10.11
N ARG A 177 -4.03 2.82 9.87
CA ARG A 177 -3.68 1.81 10.90
C ARG A 177 -2.98 2.46 12.09
N SER A 178 -2.04 3.37 11.85
CA SER A 178 -1.35 4.10 12.91
C SER A 178 -2.30 4.93 13.78
N ALA A 179 -3.31 5.57 13.16
CA ALA A 179 -4.36 6.27 13.90
C ALA A 179 -5.19 5.30 14.76
N ALA A 180 -5.59 4.15 14.21
CA ALA A 180 -6.34 3.14 14.94
C ALA A 180 -5.54 2.53 16.11
N GLU A 181 -4.26 2.25 15.91
CA GLU A 181 -3.34 1.78 16.96
C GLU A 181 -3.19 2.83 18.08
N GLY A 182 -3.04 4.11 17.71
CA GLY A 182 -2.97 5.20 18.67
C GLY A 182 -4.26 5.37 19.48
N LEU A 183 -5.42 5.23 18.84
CA LEU A 183 -6.72 5.21 19.53
C LEU A 183 -6.83 4.00 20.47
N ALA A 184 -6.42 2.82 20.04
CA ALA A 184 -6.47 1.59 20.83
C ALA A 184 -5.55 1.65 22.07
N ALA A 185 -4.36 2.23 21.91
CA ALA A 185 -3.36 2.37 22.97
C ALA A 185 -3.67 3.49 23.98
N SER A 186 -4.58 4.39 23.66
CA SER A 186 -4.92 5.53 24.51
C SER A 186 -5.61 5.08 25.81
N THR A 187 -5.19 5.66 26.93
CA THR A 187 -5.82 5.43 28.24
C THR A 187 -6.92 6.44 28.56
N HIS A 188 -7.21 7.37 27.65
CA HIS A 188 -8.19 8.42 27.89
C HIS A 188 -9.61 7.84 27.99
N PRO A 189 -10.36 8.10 29.09
CA PRO A 189 -11.63 7.44 29.36
C PRO A 189 -12.71 7.69 28.30
N ALA A 190 -12.69 8.84 27.64
CA ALA A 190 -13.63 9.17 26.57
C ALA A 190 -13.54 8.24 25.35
N LEU A 191 -12.44 7.50 25.17
CA LEU A 191 -12.24 6.61 24.04
C LEU A 191 -12.74 5.17 24.27
N LYS A 192 -13.13 4.80 25.49
CA LYS A 192 -13.48 3.42 25.86
C LYS A 192 -14.55 2.82 24.92
N ALA A 193 -15.59 3.58 24.61
CA ALA A 193 -16.66 3.10 23.72
C ALA A 193 -16.19 3.02 22.26
N LEU A 194 -15.37 3.97 21.80
CA LEU A 194 -14.78 3.92 20.45
C LEU A 194 -13.80 2.76 20.31
N GLN A 195 -12.99 2.49 21.34
CA GLN A 195 -12.03 1.37 21.35
C GLN A 195 -12.74 0.03 21.20
N ALA A 196 -13.91 -0.15 21.79
CA ALA A 196 -14.71 -1.37 21.60
C ALA A 196 -15.20 -1.59 20.17
N CYS A 197 -15.20 -0.54 19.34
CA CYS A 197 -15.55 -0.62 17.92
C CYS A 197 -14.35 -0.87 17.00
N LEU A 198 -13.12 -0.82 17.53
CA LEU A 198 -11.92 -1.08 16.74
C LEU A 198 -11.76 -2.58 16.49
N THR A 199 -11.68 -2.95 15.23
CA THR A 199 -11.48 -4.34 14.79
C THR A 199 -10.33 -4.42 13.80
N ASN A 200 -9.75 -5.61 13.63
CA ASN A 200 -8.69 -5.87 12.63
C ASN A 200 -7.46 -4.94 12.77
N LEU A 201 -7.05 -4.64 13.99
CA LEU A 201 -5.85 -3.84 14.26
C LEU A 201 -4.59 -4.59 13.82
N GLU A 202 -4.58 -5.92 13.96
CA GLU A 202 -3.49 -6.74 13.47
C GLU A 202 -3.38 -6.67 11.95
N PRO A 203 -2.15 -6.57 11.41
CA PRO A 203 -1.94 -6.62 9.97
C PRO A 203 -2.47 -7.93 9.39
N PRO A 204 -3.14 -7.92 8.22
CA PRO A 204 -3.59 -9.16 7.59
C PRO A 204 -2.38 -10.03 7.25
N ALA A 205 -2.40 -11.28 7.68
CA ALA A 205 -1.37 -12.27 7.37
C ALA A 205 -1.96 -13.50 6.68
N ALA A 206 -1.15 -14.17 5.86
CA ALA A 206 -1.50 -15.46 5.30
C ALA A 206 -1.65 -16.49 6.43
N GLN A 207 -2.70 -17.27 6.36
CA GLN A 207 -2.97 -18.32 7.35
C GLN A 207 -2.17 -19.56 6.98
N VAL A 208 -1.04 -19.77 7.67
CA VAL A 208 -0.16 -20.91 7.44
C VAL A 208 0.00 -21.70 8.72
N LYS A 209 -0.24 -23.01 8.66
CA LYS A 209 0.05 -23.91 9.78
C LYS A 209 1.56 -24.06 9.88
N ARG A 210 2.17 -23.45 10.88
CA ARG A 210 3.60 -23.56 11.14
C ARG A 210 3.90 -24.70 12.10
N GLU A 211 4.96 -25.43 11.80
CA GLU A 211 5.53 -26.46 12.65
C GLU A 211 6.94 -26.03 13.08
N LYS A 212 7.31 -26.32 14.33
CA LYS A 212 8.61 -25.91 14.88
C LYS A 212 9.77 -26.52 14.09
N GLY A 213 10.70 -25.68 13.68
CA GLY A 213 11.90 -26.09 12.92
C GLY A 213 11.65 -26.37 11.43
N LYS A 214 10.44 -26.14 10.93
CA LYS A 214 10.05 -26.39 9.55
C LYS A 214 9.78 -25.05 8.83
N PRO A 215 10.62 -24.68 7.85
CA PRO A 215 10.40 -23.48 7.10
C PRO A 215 9.15 -23.57 6.22
N VAL A 216 8.66 -22.41 5.77
CA VAL A 216 7.55 -22.32 4.82
C VAL A 216 8.08 -21.86 3.47
N VAL A 217 7.65 -22.52 2.39
CA VAL A 217 7.77 -22.00 1.04
C VAL A 217 6.45 -21.37 0.63
N PHE A 218 6.43 -20.04 0.53
CA PHE A 218 5.32 -19.29 -0.04
C PHE A 218 5.47 -19.26 -1.56
N ILE A 219 4.37 -19.50 -2.27
CA ILE A 219 4.34 -19.42 -3.73
C ILE A 219 3.38 -18.30 -4.07
N THR A 220 3.86 -17.28 -4.79
CA THR A 220 3.09 -16.10 -5.20
C THR A 220 3.02 -16.01 -6.70
N GLY A 221 1.90 -15.52 -7.24
CA GLY A 221 1.71 -15.45 -8.69
C GLY A 221 0.25 -15.28 -9.09
N ASP A 222 0.01 -15.63 -10.35
CA ASP A 222 -1.30 -15.52 -11.00
C ASP A 222 -2.00 -16.89 -11.20
N SER A 223 -2.89 -16.99 -12.20
CA SER A 223 -3.65 -18.21 -12.51
C SER A 223 -2.77 -19.38 -12.99
N THR A 224 -1.60 -19.09 -13.56
CA THR A 224 -0.66 -20.15 -14.01
C THR A 224 0.07 -20.79 -12.82
N VAL A 225 0.04 -20.15 -11.65
CA VAL A 225 0.57 -20.64 -10.38
C VAL A 225 -0.52 -21.28 -9.52
N LYS A 226 -1.69 -20.68 -9.44
CA LYS A 226 -2.84 -21.20 -8.71
C LYS A 226 -4.13 -21.01 -9.48
N ASN A 227 -4.73 -22.09 -9.85
CA ASN A 227 -6.12 -22.14 -10.26
C ASN A 227 -6.90 -23.00 -9.26
N GLU A 228 -8.06 -22.51 -8.83
CA GLU A 228 -8.88 -23.16 -7.81
C GLU A 228 -9.85 -24.20 -8.42
N ASP A 229 -9.74 -24.47 -9.72
CA ASP A 229 -10.56 -25.47 -10.39
C ASP A 229 -10.20 -26.85 -9.85
N LYS A 230 -11.19 -27.56 -9.33
CA LYS A 230 -11.04 -28.91 -8.76
C LYS A 230 -11.28 -30.00 -9.79
N ASP A 231 -11.73 -29.63 -10.98
CA ASP A 231 -11.97 -30.53 -12.09
C ASP A 231 -10.61 -31.00 -12.66
N PRO A 232 -10.32 -32.30 -12.74
CA PRO A 232 -9.10 -32.81 -13.42
C PRO A 232 -8.95 -32.31 -14.85
N ASP A 233 -10.08 -32.08 -15.55
CA ASP A 233 -10.13 -31.49 -16.90
C ASP A 233 -10.16 -29.97 -16.88
N GLY A 234 -10.00 -29.35 -15.73
CA GLY A 234 -10.01 -27.93 -15.50
C GLY A 234 -8.68 -27.25 -15.83
N MET A 235 -8.58 -25.96 -15.44
CA MET A 235 -7.37 -25.19 -15.55
C MET A 235 -6.59 -25.30 -14.23
N TRP A 236 -5.31 -25.66 -14.31
CA TRP A 236 -4.45 -25.90 -13.16
C TRP A 236 -3.24 -24.97 -13.17
N GLY A 237 -2.90 -24.43 -12.03
CA GLY A 237 -1.61 -23.74 -11.84
C GLY A 237 -0.57 -24.67 -11.25
N TRP A 238 0.70 -24.54 -11.66
CA TRP A 238 1.78 -25.44 -11.23
C TRP A 238 2.01 -25.43 -9.71
N GLY A 239 1.81 -24.26 -9.08
CA GLY A 239 1.96 -24.15 -7.61
C GLY A 239 0.96 -24.98 -6.83
N SER A 240 -0.17 -25.41 -7.42
CA SER A 240 -1.08 -26.36 -6.81
C SER A 240 -0.54 -27.79 -6.76
N GLN A 241 0.51 -28.08 -7.56
CA GLN A 241 1.22 -29.35 -7.58
C GLN A 241 2.49 -29.36 -6.72
N ALA A 242 2.88 -28.21 -6.17
CA ALA A 242 4.13 -28.09 -5.40
C ALA A 242 4.19 -29.03 -4.19
N GLY A 243 3.07 -29.33 -3.55
CA GLY A 243 3.00 -30.31 -2.45
C GLY A 243 3.37 -31.75 -2.84
N THR A 244 3.41 -32.06 -4.16
CA THR A 244 3.86 -33.39 -4.65
C THR A 244 5.37 -33.40 -4.99
N ILE A 245 6.01 -32.24 -5.02
CA ILE A 245 7.41 -32.06 -5.38
C ILE A 245 8.27 -31.79 -4.15
N PHE A 246 7.79 -30.92 -3.26
CA PHE A 246 8.49 -30.66 -1.99
C PHE A 246 8.27 -31.79 -0.99
N ASP A 247 9.32 -32.15 -0.27
CA ASP A 247 9.25 -33.03 0.90
C ASP A 247 8.48 -32.33 2.03
N THR A 248 7.18 -32.61 2.10
CA THR A 248 6.29 -31.95 3.04
C THR A 248 6.55 -32.32 4.50
N ASP A 249 7.42 -33.29 4.79
CA ASP A 249 7.90 -33.56 6.15
C ASP A 249 8.98 -32.55 6.58
N LYS A 250 9.67 -31.91 5.63
CA LYS A 250 10.75 -30.93 5.86
C LYS A 250 10.35 -29.49 5.64
N ILE A 251 9.34 -29.23 4.81
CA ILE A 251 8.91 -27.86 4.45
C ILE A 251 7.40 -27.77 4.34
N THR A 252 6.83 -26.68 4.80
CA THR A 252 5.41 -26.37 4.58
C THR A 252 5.22 -25.61 3.28
N VAL A 253 4.30 -26.03 2.41
CA VAL A 253 3.97 -25.34 1.17
C VAL A 253 2.74 -24.46 1.37
N ALA A 254 2.85 -23.16 1.07
CA ALA A 254 1.77 -22.19 1.14
C ALA A 254 1.59 -21.48 -0.21
N ASN A 255 0.64 -21.92 -1.01
CA ASN A 255 0.33 -21.29 -2.29
C ASN A 255 -0.65 -20.13 -2.11
N GLU A 256 -0.12 -18.90 -2.08
CA GLU A 256 -0.85 -17.64 -1.93
C GLU A 256 -1.11 -16.94 -3.28
N ALA A 257 -0.77 -17.57 -4.40
CA ALA A 257 -1.06 -17.02 -5.73
C ALA A 257 -2.57 -16.82 -5.94
N LYS A 258 -2.93 -15.91 -6.85
CA LYS A 258 -4.33 -15.62 -7.16
C LYS A 258 -4.53 -15.37 -8.65
N ALA A 259 -5.46 -16.11 -9.23
CA ALA A 259 -5.82 -16.00 -10.64
C ALA A 259 -6.16 -14.55 -11.06
N GLY A 260 -5.64 -14.14 -12.22
CA GLY A 260 -5.90 -12.84 -12.82
C GLY A 260 -5.10 -11.65 -12.25
N ARG A 261 -4.17 -11.88 -11.33
CA ARG A 261 -3.37 -10.80 -10.73
C ARG A 261 -2.06 -10.58 -11.46
N SER A 262 -1.74 -9.31 -11.68
CA SER A 262 -0.41 -8.83 -12.04
C SER A 262 0.39 -8.53 -10.77
N THR A 263 1.68 -8.23 -10.90
CA THR A 263 2.49 -7.71 -9.80
C THR A 263 1.81 -6.53 -9.11
N ARG A 264 1.30 -5.57 -9.90
CA ARG A 264 0.58 -4.38 -9.41
C ARG A 264 -0.68 -4.75 -8.63
N THR A 265 -1.60 -5.51 -9.22
CA THR A 265 -2.89 -5.80 -8.57
C THR A 265 -2.73 -6.73 -7.37
N TYR A 266 -1.74 -7.61 -7.38
CA TYR A 266 -1.41 -8.45 -6.24
C TYR A 266 -0.99 -7.61 -5.02
N LEU A 267 -0.26 -6.53 -5.27
CA LEU A 267 0.14 -5.55 -4.27
C LEU A 267 -1.06 -4.67 -3.84
N GLU A 268 -1.80 -4.09 -4.79
CA GLU A 268 -2.94 -3.18 -4.54
C GLU A 268 -4.06 -3.84 -3.72
N GLU A 269 -4.30 -5.14 -3.90
CA GLU A 269 -5.31 -5.92 -3.18
C GLU A 269 -4.84 -6.43 -1.80
N ASN A 270 -3.69 -5.96 -1.30
CA ASN A 270 -3.07 -6.39 -0.04
C ASN A 270 -2.72 -7.89 0.03
N ARG A 271 -2.64 -8.58 -1.11
CA ARG A 271 -2.26 -10.00 -1.14
C ARG A 271 -0.80 -10.18 -0.78
N TRP A 272 0.06 -9.31 -1.30
CA TRP A 272 1.46 -9.28 -0.93
C TRP A 272 1.65 -8.94 0.56
N GLU A 273 0.90 -7.99 1.10
CA GLU A 273 0.97 -7.63 2.52
C GLU A 273 0.69 -8.84 3.43
N ARG A 274 -0.25 -9.71 3.03
CA ARG A 274 -0.56 -10.94 3.78
C ARG A 274 0.63 -11.90 3.82
N VAL A 275 1.31 -12.10 2.69
CA VAL A 275 2.52 -12.93 2.62
C VAL A 275 3.62 -12.30 3.47
N TYR A 276 3.91 -11.01 3.23
CA TYR A 276 4.94 -10.27 3.97
C TYR A 276 4.77 -10.35 5.49
N ASN A 277 3.54 -10.21 6.00
CA ASN A 277 3.27 -10.26 7.43
C ASN A 277 3.36 -11.68 8.02
N ALA A 278 3.23 -12.71 7.19
CA ALA A 278 3.37 -14.10 7.60
C ALA A 278 4.82 -14.61 7.56
N LEU A 279 5.72 -13.92 6.83
CA LEU A 279 7.11 -14.34 6.67
C LEU A 279 7.89 -14.33 7.99
N GLN A 280 8.74 -15.34 8.13
CA GLN A 280 9.72 -15.47 9.22
C GLN A 280 11.12 -15.74 8.65
N PRO A 281 12.18 -15.46 9.42
CA PRO A 281 13.54 -15.82 9.00
C PRO A 281 13.64 -17.33 8.67
N GLY A 282 14.31 -17.61 7.54
CA GLY A 282 14.48 -18.97 7.04
C GLY A 282 13.37 -19.47 6.10
N ASP A 283 12.28 -18.71 5.90
CA ASP A 283 11.27 -19.04 4.89
C ASP A 283 11.79 -18.78 3.46
N PHE A 284 11.06 -19.30 2.48
CA PHE A 284 11.31 -19.08 1.05
C PHE A 284 10.08 -18.47 0.37
N VAL A 285 10.30 -17.66 -0.65
CA VAL A 285 9.20 -17.12 -1.47
C VAL A 285 9.52 -17.30 -2.95
N LEU A 286 8.72 -18.12 -3.64
CA LEU A 286 8.72 -18.25 -5.09
C LEU A 286 7.82 -17.16 -5.67
N ILE A 287 8.35 -16.33 -6.58
CA ILE A 287 7.67 -15.16 -7.13
C ILE A 287 7.56 -15.29 -8.64
N GLN A 288 6.33 -15.53 -9.16
CA GLN A 288 6.07 -15.63 -10.59
C GLN A 288 4.90 -14.74 -11.02
N PHE A 289 5.16 -13.78 -11.89
CA PHE A 289 4.17 -12.91 -12.51
C PHE A 289 4.52 -12.63 -13.98
N GLY A 290 3.63 -11.94 -14.71
CA GLY A 290 3.88 -11.47 -16.07
C GLY A 290 2.70 -11.64 -17.01
N HIS A 291 1.93 -12.71 -16.91
CA HIS A 291 0.81 -12.97 -17.83
C HIS A 291 -0.29 -11.89 -17.78
N ASN A 292 -0.47 -11.26 -16.65
CA ASN A 292 -1.46 -10.19 -16.45
C ASN A 292 -0.85 -8.79 -16.50
N ASP A 293 0.45 -8.69 -16.37
CA ASP A 293 1.21 -7.44 -16.38
C ASP A 293 1.26 -6.79 -17.77
N ILE A 294 1.06 -7.58 -18.83
CA ILE A 294 0.93 -7.11 -20.22
C ILE A 294 -0.44 -6.49 -20.53
N GLY A 295 -1.38 -6.53 -19.61
CA GLY A 295 -2.71 -5.94 -19.79
C GLY A 295 -2.72 -4.43 -19.89
N ASP A 296 -3.90 -3.84 -20.13
CA ASP A 296 -4.06 -2.40 -20.11
C ASP A 296 -3.71 -1.81 -18.74
N ILE A 297 -3.00 -0.67 -18.76
CA ILE A 297 -2.60 0.04 -17.54
C ILE A 297 -3.77 0.85 -16.96
N ASP A 298 -4.58 1.49 -17.82
CA ASP A 298 -5.50 2.57 -17.44
C ASP A 298 -6.97 2.28 -17.72
N ARG A 299 -7.28 1.15 -18.37
CA ARG A 299 -8.65 0.77 -18.76
C ARG A 299 -8.91 -0.72 -18.58
N GLY A 300 -10.17 -1.11 -18.79
CA GLY A 300 -10.59 -2.50 -18.63
C GLY A 300 -10.33 -3.02 -17.22
N LYS A 301 -9.57 -4.10 -17.08
CA LYS A 301 -9.16 -4.62 -15.76
C LYS A 301 -8.07 -3.77 -15.11
N ALA A 302 -7.48 -2.82 -15.83
CA ALA A 302 -6.46 -1.87 -15.36
C ALA A 302 -5.36 -2.52 -14.51
N ARG A 303 -4.79 -3.61 -15.00
CA ARG A 303 -3.81 -4.45 -14.27
C ARG A 303 -2.40 -4.41 -14.84
N GLY A 304 -2.23 -3.76 -16.00
CA GLY A 304 -0.93 -3.60 -16.65
C GLY A 304 0.05 -2.76 -15.86
N VAL A 305 1.32 -2.95 -16.16
CA VAL A 305 2.47 -2.24 -15.59
C VAL A 305 3.36 -1.65 -16.69
N ILE A 306 4.30 -0.77 -16.33
CA ILE A 306 5.28 -0.28 -17.31
C ILE A 306 6.24 -1.43 -17.69
N ALA A 307 6.36 -1.68 -18.98
CA ALA A 307 7.05 -2.85 -19.54
C ALA A 307 8.57 -2.63 -19.62
N CYS A 308 9.26 -2.70 -18.49
CA CYS A 308 10.73 -2.68 -18.40
C CYS A 308 11.24 -3.19 -17.03
N ALA A 309 12.55 -3.45 -16.93
CA ALA A 309 13.24 -3.84 -15.71
C ALA A 309 13.79 -2.65 -14.90
N GLN A 310 13.90 -1.46 -15.50
CA GLN A 310 14.43 -0.26 -14.87
C GLN A 310 13.42 0.31 -13.86
N ASP A 311 13.90 0.97 -12.80
CA ASP A 311 13.05 1.63 -11.84
C ASP A 311 12.47 2.91 -12.43
N THR A 312 11.23 2.82 -12.88
CA THR A 312 10.49 3.95 -13.43
C THR A 312 9.04 3.92 -13.02
N SER A 313 8.40 5.08 -13.03
CA SER A 313 6.98 5.24 -12.74
C SER A 313 6.38 6.42 -13.48
N HIS A 314 5.09 6.31 -13.81
CA HIS A 314 4.31 7.39 -14.38
C HIS A 314 2.93 7.48 -13.70
N VAL A 315 2.34 8.67 -13.71
CA VAL A 315 0.94 8.85 -13.30
C VAL A 315 0.03 8.56 -14.48
N TYR A 316 -0.89 7.64 -14.28
CA TYR A 316 -1.95 7.32 -15.22
C TYR A 316 -3.31 7.75 -14.67
N ARG A 317 -4.20 8.18 -15.55
CA ARG A 317 -5.64 8.32 -15.23
C ARG A 317 -6.28 6.96 -15.41
N VAL A 318 -6.43 6.24 -14.32
CA VAL A 318 -6.93 4.86 -14.33
C VAL A 318 -8.44 4.85 -14.16
N ASN A 319 -9.13 4.22 -15.11
CA ASN A 319 -10.57 4.01 -15.02
C ASN A 319 -10.86 2.67 -14.31
N LYS A 320 -11.48 2.74 -13.14
CA LYS A 320 -11.95 1.57 -12.37
C LYS A 320 -13.47 1.61 -12.22
N GLY A 321 -14.16 1.19 -13.26
CA GLY A 321 -15.62 1.27 -13.36
C GLY A 321 -16.11 2.73 -13.53
N ASP A 322 -16.93 3.21 -12.62
CA ASP A 322 -17.51 4.57 -12.69
C ASP A 322 -16.57 5.68 -12.15
N LYS A 323 -15.38 5.32 -11.70
CA LYS A 323 -14.44 6.25 -11.08
C LYS A 323 -13.11 6.31 -11.82
N ILE A 324 -12.57 7.51 -11.94
CA ILE A 324 -11.24 7.78 -12.50
C ILE A 324 -10.32 8.21 -11.37
N TYR A 325 -9.17 7.55 -11.27
CA TYR A 325 -8.13 7.84 -10.29
C TYR A 325 -6.83 8.24 -10.99
N ASN A 326 -6.09 9.16 -10.41
CA ASN A 326 -4.69 9.37 -10.78
C ASN A 326 -3.84 8.42 -9.95
N GLU A 327 -3.24 7.42 -10.60
CA GLU A 327 -2.43 6.40 -9.93
C GLU A 327 -0.98 6.43 -10.43
N VAL A 328 -0.04 6.26 -9.52
CA VAL A 328 1.36 6.04 -9.87
C VAL A 328 1.53 4.57 -10.20
N ILE A 329 1.89 4.29 -11.45
CA ILE A 329 2.16 2.94 -11.94
C ILE A 329 3.66 2.80 -12.13
N TYR A 330 4.20 1.72 -11.58
CA TYR A 330 5.62 1.39 -11.64
C TYR A 330 5.91 0.36 -12.73
N SER A 331 7.18 0.18 -13.01
CA SER A 331 7.65 -0.84 -13.94
C SER A 331 7.55 -2.26 -13.36
N PHE A 332 7.54 -3.24 -14.25
CA PHE A 332 7.58 -4.66 -13.87
C PHE A 332 8.79 -4.96 -12.97
N GLY A 333 9.97 -4.47 -13.37
CA GLY A 333 11.18 -4.65 -12.58
C GLY A 333 11.12 -4.01 -11.21
N TRP A 334 10.51 -2.84 -11.10
CA TRP A 334 10.31 -2.20 -9.81
C TRP A 334 9.46 -3.06 -8.84
N TYR A 335 8.35 -3.62 -9.34
CA TYR A 335 7.50 -4.50 -8.51
C TYR A 335 8.24 -5.75 -8.07
N LEU A 336 9.03 -6.39 -8.96
CA LEU A 336 9.83 -7.55 -8.58
C LEU A 336 10.87 -7.21 -7.52
N LYS A 337 11.60 -6.10 -7.68
CA LYS A 337 12.60 -5.65 -6.68
C LYS A 337 11.95 -5.36 -5.33
N LYS A 338 10.77 -4.74 -5.33
CA LYS A 338 10.02 -4.54 -4.09
C LYS A 338 9.73 -5.85 -3.37
N PHE A 339 9.27 -6.87 -4.10
CA PHE A 339 8.99 -8.18 -3.50
C PHE A 339 10.26 -8.82 -2.96
N ILE A 340 11.37 -8.75 -3.72
CA ILE A 340 12.68 -9.28 -3.30
C ILE A 340 13.15 -8.62 -1.98
N ASP A 341 13.11 -7.30 -1.92
CA ASP A 341 13.60 -6.55 -0.76
C ASP A 341 12.73 -6.78 0.49
N ASP A 342 11.42 -6.84 0.30
CA ASP A 342 10.48 -7.16 1.38
C ASP A 342 10.73 -8.56 1.97
N VAL A 343 11.04 -9.54 1.13
CA VAL A 343 11.37 -10.91 1.58
C VAL A 343 12.69 -10.92 2.35
N ARG A 344 13.71 -10.26 1.82
CA ARG A 344 15.03 -10.15 2.47
C ARG A 344 14.97 -9.42 3.81
N GLU A 345 14.15 -8.37 3.91
CA GLU A 345 13.91 -7.63 5.16
C GLU A 345 13.39 -8.55 6.28
N LYS A 346 12.63 -9.57 5.92
CA LYS A 346 12.10 -10.58 6.85
C LYS A 346 13.09 -11.70 7.17
N GLY A 347 14.31 -11.66 6.63
CA GLY A 347 15.28 -12.73 6.78
C GLY A 347 14.89 -14.01 6.02
N ALA A 348 13.98 -13.91 5.05
CA ALA A 348 13.55 -14.99 4.17
C ALA A 348 14.30 -14.93 2.82
N THR A 349 14.24 -16.00 2.04
CA THR A 349 14.92 -16.14 0.75
C THR A 349 13.95 -15.94 -0.41
N PRO A 350 14.09 -14.86 -1.22
CA PRO A 350 13.32 -14.69 -2.45
C PRO A 350 13.91 -15.52 -3.58
N ILE A 351 13.04 -16.10 -4.41
CA ILE A 351 13.40 -16.84 -5.62
C ILE A 351 12.47 -16.35 -6.73
N LEU A 352 13.03 -15.75 -7.76
CA LEU A 352 12.26 -15.39 -8.96
C LEU A 352 12.04 -16.62 -9.82
N VAL A 353 10.83 -16.76 -10.34
CA VAL A 353 10.46 -17.81 -11.29
C VAL A 353 9.88 -17.13 -12.52
N SER A 354 10.45 -17.37 -13.72
CA SER A 354 9.89 -16.80 -14.94
C SER A 354 8.52 -17.42 -15.26
N LEU A 355 7.69 -16.65 -16.00
CA LEU A 355 6.34 -17.10 -16.34
C LEU A 355 6.35 -18.37 -17.22
N THR A 356 5.29 -19.15 -17.16
CA THR A 356 5.13 -20.34 -18.03
C THR A 356 4.94 -19.94 -19.50
N PRO A 357 5.38 -20.73 -20.50
CA PRO A 357 5.11 -20.42 -21.90
C PRO A 357 3.63 -20.54 -22.24
N ARG A 358 3.18 -19.83 -23.28
CA ARG A 358 1.86 -20.01 -23.87
C ARG A 358 1.91 -21.06 -24.98
N ASN A 359 0.79 -21.71 -25.25
CA ASN A 359 0.63 -22.63 -26.36
C ASN A 359 0.54 -21.86 -27.69
N GLU A 360 1.60 -21.14 -28.02
CA GLU A 360 1.78 -20.39 -29.26
C GLU A 360 3.07 -20.88 -29.94
N TRP A 361 3.05 -21.12 -31.28
CA TRP A 361 4.12 -21.80 -31.98
C TRP A 361 4.69 -20.99 -33.16
N PRO A 362 5.30 -19.84 -32.89
CA PRO A 362 5.91 -19.05 -33.95
C PRO A 362 7.08 -19.81 -34.58
N GLY A 363 7.01 -20.07 -35.88
CA GLY A 363 8.06 -20.78 -36.60
C GLY A 363 8.23 -22.26 -36.21
N GLY A 364 7.18 -22.89 -35.65
CA GLY A 364 7.19 -24.32 -35.28
C GLY A 364 7.88 -24.64 -33.96
N LYS A 365 8.25 -23.63 -33.20
CA LYS A 365 8.73 -23.70 -31.81
C LYS A 365 7.76 -23.03 -30.89
N ILE A 366 7.64 -23.51 -29.63
CA ILE A 366 6.82 -22.82 -28.64
C ILE A 366 7.41 -21.43 -28.32
N GLU A 367 6.53 -20.47 -27.97
CA GLU A 367 6.95 -19.09 -27.72
C GLU A 367 8.11 -18.96 -26.72
N ARG A 368 8.97 -17.98 -26.95
CA ARG A 368 10.04 -17.57 -26.06
C ARG A 368 9.92 -16.08 -25.78
N ARG A 369 9.82 -15.68 -24.53
CA ARG A 369 9.74 -14.27 -24.13
C ARG A 369 11.09 -13.70 -23.73
N ASN A 370 12.14 -14.12 -24.45
CA ASN A 370 13.51 -13.77 -24.13
C ASN A 370 13.88 -12.31 -24.43
N ASP A 371 13.07 -11.60 -25.20
CA ASP A 371 13.20 -10.18 -25.56
C ASP A 371 12.29 -9.25 -24.73
N SER A 372 11.40 -9.82 -23.91
CA SER A 372 10.43 -9.11 -23.10
C SER A 372 10.51 -9.55 -21.63
N TYR A 373 9.51 -10.22 -21.08
CA TYR A 373 9.48 -10.61 -19.66
C TYR A 373 10.68 -11.47 -19.23
N GLY A 374 11.10 -12.43 -20.06
CA GLY A 374 12.30 -13.22 -19.76
C GLY A 374 13.56 -12.37 -19.67
N LYS A 375 13.69 -11.36 -20.56
CA LYS A 375 14.79 -10.38 -20.50
C LYS A 375 14.72 -9.57 -19.18
N TRP A 376 13.52 -9.05 -18.83
CA TRP A 376 13.38 -8.21 -17.64
C TRP A 376 13.61 -9.00 -16.35
N TYR A 377 13.22 -10.27 -16.28
CA TYR A 377 13.59 -11.14 -15.16
C TYR A 377 15.11 -11.24 -15.02
N ARG A 378 15.85 -11.54 -16.11
CA ARG A 378 17.32 -11.64 -16.06
C ARG A 378 18.00 -10.33 -15.72
N GLU A 379 17.48 -9.19 -16.20
CA GLU A 379 17.98 -7.86 -15.82
C GLU A 379 17.79 -7.58 -14.32
N VAL A 380 16.63 -7.93 -13.74
CA VAL A 380 16.39 -7.81 -12.30
C VAL A 380 17.31 -8.73 -11.51
N VAL A 381 17.50 -9.98 -11.96
CA VAL A 381 18.46 -10.92 -11.34
C VAL A 381 19.88 -10.35 -11.33
N ALA A 382 20.33 -9.78 -12.45
CA ALA A 382 21.66 -9.15 -12.54
C ALA A 382 21.82 -7.95 -11.60
N GLN A 383 20.74 -7.19 -11.36
CA GLN A 383 20.75 -6.03 -10.47
C GLN A 383 20.67 -6.39 -8.99
N THR A 384 20.03 -7.50 -8.65
CA THR A 384 19.68 -7.85 -7.26
C THR A 384 20.40 -9.07 -6.72
N ALA A 385 21.07 -9.84 -7.60
CA ALA A 385 21.67 -11.14 -7.27
C ALA A 385 20.69 -12.09 -6.54
N VAL A 386 19.40 -12.07 -6.96
CA VAL A 386 18.36 -12.95 -6.45
C VAL A 386 18.46 -14.32 -7.13
N GLU A 387 18.12 -15.39 -6.42
CA GLU A 387 17.97 -16.72 -6.99
C GLU A 387 16.90 -16.75 -8.09
N PHE A 388 17.16 -17.47 -9.18
CA PHE A 388 16.31 -17.46 -10.36
C PHE A 388 16.11 -18.85 -10.96
N VAL A 389 14.86 -19.17 -11.25
CA VAL A 389 14.46 -20.36 -12.01
C VAL A 389 13.86 -19.90 -13.34
N ASP A 390 14.54 -20.19 -14.47
CA ASP A 390 14.03 -19.88 -15.80
C ASP A 390 13.01 -20.93 -16.27
N LEU A 391 11.89 -21.01 -15.52
CA LEU A 391 10.81 -21.96 -15.77
C LEU A 391 10.28 -21.85 -17.21
N HIS A 392 10.26 -20.63 -17.77
CA HIS A 392 9.80 -20.40 -19.13
C HIS A 392 10.58 -21.24 -20.14
N ASN A 393 11.92 -21.10 -20.14
CA ASN A 393 12.75 -21.81 -21.09
C ASN A 393 12.82 -23.31 -20.78
N ILE A 394 12.83 -23.71 -19.52
CA ILE A 394 12.81 -25.12 -19.09
C ILE A 394 11.55 -25.82 -19.62
N SER A 395 10.38 -25.24 -19.37
CA SER A 395 9.09 -25.78 -19.83
C SER A 395 8.96 -25.73 -21.35
N ALA A 396 9.43 -24.65 -21.97
CA ALA A 396 9.38 -24.51 -23.41
C ALA A 396 10.28 -25.54 -24.12
N ASP A 397 11.46 -25.85 -23.58
CA ASP A 397 12.33 -26.93 -24.13
C ASP A 397 11.69 -28.32 -24.03
N ALA A 398 10.97 -28.56 -22.92
CA ALA A 398 10.21 -29.80 -22.77
C ALA A 398 9.07 -29.89 -23.80
N LEU A 399 8.32 -28.82 -23.99
CA LEU A 399 7.20 -28.76 -24.93
C LEU A 399 7.66 -28.83 -26.39
N ASP A 400 8.81 -28.21 -26.75
CA ASP A 400 9.40 -28.32 -28.06
C ASP A 400 9.75 -29.79 -28.39
N ARG A 401 10.23 -30.58 -27.42
CA ARG A 401 10.50 -32.01 -27.61
C ARG A 401 9.22 -32.83 -27.78
N ILE A 402 8.13 -32.41 -27.13
CA ILE A 402 6.80 -33.04 -27.28
C ILE A 402 6.17 -32.70 -28.65
N GLY A 403 6.49 -31.51 -29.19
CA GLY A 403 5.95 -30.97 -30.40
C GLY A 403 4.56 -30.37 -30.27
N GLN A 404 4.17 -29.54 -31.24
CA GLN A 404 2.96 -28.71 -31.21
C GLN A 404 1.67 -29.52 -30.95
N GLU A 405 1.51 -30.67 -31.66
CA GLU A 405 0.32 -31.50 -31.49
C GLU A 405 0.26 -32.16 -30.12
N GLY A 406 1.39 -32.70 -29.65
CA GLY A 406 1.47 -33.31 -28.31
C GLY A 406 1.29 -32.31 -27.19
N ALA A 407 1.73 -31.09 -27.39
CA ALA A 407 1.62 -30.00 -26.38
C ALA A 407 0.16 -29.57 -26.11
N LYS A 408 -0.78 -29.83 -27.02
CA LYS A 408 -2.21 -29.52 -26.81
C LYS A 408 -2.75 -30.16 -25.52
N ALA A 409 -2.28 -31.35 -25.16
CA ALA A 409 -2.69 -32.04 -23.95
C ALA A 409 -2.22 -31.37 -22.63
N TYR A 410 -1.28 -30.42 -22.70
CA TYR A 410 -0.73 -29.70 -21.57
C TYR A 410 -1.45 -28.36 -21.30
N TYR A 411 -2.38 -27.96 -22.17
CA TYR A 411 -3.17 -26.73 -22.02
C TYR A 411 -4.65 -27.05 -22.00
N ASN A 412 -5.45 -26.11 -21.46
CA ASN A 412 -6.88 -26.26 -21.37
C ASN A 412 -7.60 -24.96 -21.73
N ARG A 413 -8.60 -25.06 -22.59
CA ARG A 413 -9.54 -24.00 -23.01
C ARG A 413 -8.90 -22.79 -23.71
N ASP A 414 -7.66 -22.44 -23.41
CA ASP A 414 -6.94 -21.32 -24.04
C ASP A 414 -5.45 -21.61 -24.14
N HIS A 415 -4.70 -20.67 -24.73
CA HIS A 415 -3.28 -20.81 -24.94
C HIS A 415 -2.41 -20.55 -23.69
N THR A 416 -3.00 -20.09 -22.59
CA THR A 416 -2.25 -19.63 -21.39
C THR A 416 -2.35 -20.62 -20.24
N HIS A 417 -3.56 -21.12 -20.00
CA HIS A 417 -3.83 -21.95 -18.82
C HIS A 417 -3.57 -23.42 -19.10
N THR A 418 -2.80 -24.03 -18.21
CA THR A 418 -2.43 -25.44 -18.33
C THR A 418 -3.52 -26.37 -17.84
N SER A 419 -3.57 -27.59 -18.42
CA SER A 419 -4.24 -28.74 -17.84
C SER A 419 -3.49 -29.23 -16.61
N LEU A 420 -4.03 -30.23 -15.90
CA LEU A 420 -3.32 -30.89 -14.80
C LEU A 420 -1.94 -31.42 -15.25
N LYS A 421 -1.88 -32.02 -16.44
CA LYS A 421 -0.63 -32.52 -17.02
C LYS A 421 0.39 -31.41 -17.27
N GLY A 422 -0.05 -30.24 -17.74
CA GLY A 422 0.81 -29.07 -17.92
C GLY A 422 1.26 -28.46 -16.59
N ALA A 423 0.38 -28.41 -15.59
CA ALA A 423 0.74 -27.97 -14.25
C ALA A 423 1.79 -28.87 -13.60
N GLN A 424 1.68 -30.18 -13.77
CA GLN A 424 2.67 -31.15 -13.30
C GLN A 424 4.02 -30.99 -14.00
N LEU A 425 4.03 -30.80 -15.33
CA LEU A 425 5.27 -30.51 -16.08
C LEU A 425 5.98 -29.27 -15.55
N ASN A 426 5.23 -28.20 -15.28
CA ASN A 426 5.80 -26.93 -14.81
C ASN A 426 6.25 -27.00 -13.34
N ALA A 427 5.74 -27.92 -12.55
CA ALA A 427 6.12 -28.09 -11.15
C ALA A 427 7.41 -28.91 -10.96
N GLN A 428 7.72 -29.81 -11.90
CA GLN A 428 8.93 -30.66 -11.92
C GLN A 428 10.19 -29.87 -12.29
#